data_0ba0ae3d50d3e27000ade086462f63aa
#
_entry.id   0ba0ae3d50d3e27000ade086462f63aa
#
_cell.length_a   1.000
_cell.length_b   1.000
_cell.length_c   1.000
_cell.angle_alpha   90.00
_cell.angle_beta   90.00
_cell.angle_gamma   90.00
#
_symmetry.space_group_name_H-M   'P 1'
#
loop_
_entity.id
_entity.type
_entity.pdbx_description
1 polymer ?
#
loop_
_entity_poly.entity_id
_entity_poly.type
_entity_poly.pdbx_seq_one_letter_code
_entity_poly.pdbx_strand_id
1 'polypeptide(L)'
;TATGSAVNEFTLANASTGNGPILSATGETNVDINLNPKGTGVLKSATAAVKIAGLETMWIPASAMYGAETNGADAKQVETTATRPDMKVLDFDAGTNEFAQFSVAFPKSWNEGTVTYQVYWTPSNTNTGNCLFQLQGVAVGDGDTIDVAYGTGIEVTDAGIGTVEDQQISPVSSAVTIAGSPAVSEQTYFQLLRLAADGSDTFTGDARVLGIRIFFTTDAANDA
;
A
#
# COMPACT_ATOMS: atom_id res chain seq x y z
N THR A 1 -28.08 33.98 -4.23
CA THR A 1 -27.75 35.34 -4.78
C THR A 1 -26.28 35.33 -5.16
N ALA A 2 -26.02 35.43 -6.47
CA ALA A 2 -24.66 35.64 -6.95
C ALA A 2 -24.18 37.06 -6.58
N THR A 3 -22.90 37.19 -6.21
CA THR A 3 -22.25 38.50 -6.07
C THR A 3 -21.88 39.01 -7.47
N GLY A 4 -21.93 40.32 -7.72
CA GLY A 4 -21.72 40.90 -9.05
C GLY A 4 -20.34 40.66 -9.69
N SER A 5 -19.40 39.99 -8.99
CA SER A 5 -18.06 39.61 -9.47
C SER A 5 -17.82 38.12 -9.34
N ALA A 6 -18.86 37.27 -9.16
CA ALA A 6 -18.71 35.85 -9.05
C ALA A 6 -18.30 35.23 -10.40
N VAL A 7 -17.18 34.56 -10.43
CA VAL A 7 -16.67 33.80 -11.59
C VAL A 7 -16.76 32.27 -11.39
N ASN A 8 -16.93 31.83 -10.14
CA ASN A 8 -17.06 30.45 -9.77
C ASN A 8 -18.54 30.10 -9.57
N GLU A 9 -18.99 29.02 -10.21
CA GLU A 9 -20.40 28.64 -10.18
C GLU A 9 -20.54 27.12 -10.15
N PHE A 10 -21.74 26.65 -9.75
CA PHE A 10 -22.11 25.22 -9.89
C PHE A 10 -22.84 25.01 -11.22
N THR A 11 -22.46 23.96 -11.92
CA THR A 11 -23.20 23.45 -13.07
C THR A 11 -23.79 22.10 -12.77
N LEU A 12 -25.00 21.86 -13.27
CA LEU A 12 -25.68 20.56 -13.24
C LEU A 12 -25.77 20.06 -14.69
N ALA A 13 -25.13 18.92 -14.95
CA ALA A 13 -25.20 18.25 -16.25
C ALA A 13 -26.04 16.97 -16.14
N ASN A 14 -26.96 16.80 -17.09
CA ASN A 14 -27.67 15.53 -17.25
C ASN A 14 -26.70 14.48 -17.81
N ALA A 15 -26.98 13.22 -17.49
CA ALA A 15 -26.22 12.09 -17.97
C ALA A 15 -27.08 11.18 -18.86
N SER A 16 -26.43 10.44 -19.77
CA SER A 16 -27.08 9.38 -20.55
C SER A 16 -27.48 8.21 -19.65
N THR A 17 -28.37 7.35 -20.13
CA THR A 17 -28.80 6.13 -19.42
C THR A 17 -27.60 5.33 -18.94
N GLY A 18 -27.61 4.95 -17.67
CA GLY A 18 -26.52 4.20 -17.02
C GLY A 18 -25.48 5.08 -16.30
N ASN A 19 -25.53 6.40 -16.46
CA ASN A 19 -24.64 7.35 -15.77
C ASN A 19 -25.45 8.29 -14.87
N GLY A 20 -24.85 8.71 -13.74
CA GLY A 20 -25.45 9.71 -12.84
C GLY A 20 -25.30 11.13 -13.35
N PRO A 21 -26.22 12.07 -13.03
CA PRO A 21 -26.01 13.49 -13.29
C PRO A 21 -24.81 14.02 -12.51
N ILE A 22 -24.15 15.03 -13.05
CA ILE A 22 -22.92 15.59 -12.51
C ILE A 22 -23.18 16.98 -11.94
N LEU A 23 -22.74 17.22 -10.69
CA LEU A 23 -22.59 18.55 -10.11
C LEU A 23 -21.10 18.93 -10.19
N SER A 24 -20.80 20.00 -10.91
CA SER A 24 -19.44 20.50 -11.09
C SER A 24 -19.29 21.93 -10.60
N ALA A 25 -18.12 22.26 -10.03
CA ALA A 25 -17.67 23.62 -9.90
C ALA A 25 -16.98 24.06 -11.21
N THR A 26 -17.24 25.28 -11.66
CA THR A 26 -16.61 25.90 -12.84
C THR A 26 -16.20 27.33 -12.52
N GLY A 27 -15.26 27.87 -13.31
CA GLY A 27 -14.76 29.24 -13.13
C GLY A 27 -13.24 29.32 -13.19
N GLU A 28 -12.58 29.59 -12.10
CA GLU A 28 -11.12 29.71 -12.00
C GLU A 28 -10.43 28.34 -12.13
N THR A 29 -9.07 28.35 -12.19
CA THR A 29 -8.27 27.12 -12.42
C THR A 29 -8.45 26.07 -11.32
N ASN A 30 -8.64 26.51 -10.07
CA ASN A 30 -8.85 25.64 -8.91
C ASN A 30 -10.08 26.13 -8.13
N VAL A 31 -11.15 25.36 -8.16
CA VAL A 31 -12.43 25.68 -7.49
C VAL A 31 -12.89 24.48 -6.67
N ASP A 32 -13.00 24.66 -5.36
CA ASP A 32 -13.49 23.65 -4.45
C ASP A 32 -15.03 23.57 -4.47
N ILE A 33 -15.56 22.37 -4.24
CA ILE A 33 -16.99 22.19 -3.93
C ILE A 33 -17.15 22.13 -2.41
N ASN A 34 -17.72 23.19 -1.82
CA ASN A 34 -17.99 23.29 -0.40
C ASN A 34 -19.44 22.93 -0.09
N LEU A 35 -19.64 21.83 0.64
CA LEU A 35 -20.93 21.39 1.13
C LEU A 35 -21.00 21.61 2.65
N ASN A 36 -21.67 22.68 3.10
CA ASN A 36 -21.73 23.08 4.50
C ASN A 36 -23.12 22.77 5.11
N PRO A 37 -23.32 21.63 5.77
CA PRO A 37 -24.52 21.38 6.55
C PRO A 37 -24.64 22.41 7.70
N LYS A 38 -25.87 22.76 8.06
CA LYS A 38 -26.14 23.71 9.15
C LYS A 38 -26.19 23.00 10.50
N GLY A 39 -25.54 23.54 11.51
CA GLY A 39 -25.56 23.06 12.89
C GLY A 39 -24.92 21.68 13.02
N THR A 40 -25.67 20.71 13.53
CA THR A 40 -25.23 19.30 13.65
C THR A 40 -25.56 18.44 12.42
N GLY A 41 -25.98 19.06 11.32
CA GLY A 41 -26.26 18.35 10.08
C GLY A 41 -25.00 17.66 9.51
N VAL A 42 -25.20 16.63 8.71
CA VAL A 42 -24.16 15.88 8.02
C VAL A 42 -24.53 15.65 6.55
N LEU A 43 -23.55 15.37 5.70
CA LEU A 43 -23.83 14.91 4.34
C LEU A 43 -24.36 13.48 4.40
N LYS A 44 -25.58 13.26 3.92
CA LYS A 44 -26.23 11.95 3.90
C LYS A 44 -26.70 11.59 2.50
N SER A 45 -26.63 10.31 2.18
CA SER A 45 -27.43 9.68 1.14
C SER A 45 -28.66 9.02 1.80
N ALA A 46 -29.81 9.07 1.16
CA ALA A 46 -31.05 8.56 1.73
C ALA A 46 -31.13 7.01 1.72
N THR A 47 -30.50 6.36 0.76
CA THR A 47 -30.69 4.94 0.47
C THR A 47 -29.40 4.13 0.34
N ALA A 48 -28.26 4.78 0.24
CA ALA A 48 -26.95 4.13 0.12
C ALA A 48 -25.88 4.93 0.87
N ALA A 49 -24.80 4.30 1.26
CA ALA A 49 -23.67 5.00 1.86
C ALA A 49 -23.01 5.94 0.87
N VAL A 50 -22.47 7.07 1.35
CA VAL A 50 -21.64 7.97 0.55
C VAL A 50 -20.28 7.28 0.36
N LYS A 51 -19.91 7.04 -0.89
CA LYS A 51 -18.58 6.51 -1.26
C LYS A 51 -17.62 7.65 -1.55
N ILE A 52 -16.44 7.57 -0.98
CA ILE A 52 -15.33 8.50 -1.26
C ILE A 52 -14.26 7.70 -1.97
N ALA A 53 -14.16 7.86 -3.29
CA ALA A 53 -13.17 7.16 -4.08
C ALA A 53 -11.78 7.81 -3.94
N GLY A 54 -10.74 7.00 -3.85
CA GLY A 54 -9.36 7.47 -3.74
C GLY A 54 -8.37 6.34 -3.52
N LEU A 55 -7.11 6.70 -3.35
CA LEU A 55 -6.04 5.82 -2.90
C LEU A 55 -5.73 6.11 -1.44
N GLU A 56 -5.74 5.07 -0.63
CA GLU A 56 -5.26 5.12 0.75
C GLU A 56 -3.99 4.30 0.94
N THR A 57 -3.34 4.52 2.05
CA THR A 57 -2.03 3.95 2.36
C THR A 57 -2.04 3.24 3.70
N MET A 58 -1.51 2.03 3.74
CA MET A 58 -1.23 1.29 4.96
C MET A 58 0.27 1.11 5.11
N TRP A 59 0.82 1.49 6.27
CA TRP A 59 2.23 1.25 6.61
C TRP A 59 2.36 0.00 7.47
N ILE A 60 3.19 -0.94 7.04
CA ILE A 60 3.53 -2.16 7.78
C ILE A 60 5.02 -2.09 8.12
N PRO A 61 5.40 -1.79 9.38
CA PRO A 61 6.80 -1.77 9.78
C PRO A 61 7.38 -3.19 9.81
N ALA A 62 8.67 -3.32 9.60
CA ALA A 62 9.37 -4.61 9.69
C ALA A 62 9.14 -5.31 11.04
N SER A 63 8.94 -4.54 12.12
CA SER A 63 8.61 -5.10 13.44
C SER A 63 7.24 -5.78 13.55
N ALA A 64 6.35 -5.57 12.57
CA ALA A 64 5.06 -6.26 12.46
C ALA A 64 5.11 -7.45 11.48
N MET A 65 6.28 -7.71 10.91
CA MET A 65 6.54 -8.84 10.03
C MET A 65 7.38 -9.89 10.77
N TYR A 66 7.40 -11.10 10.24
CA TYR A 66 8.24 -12.18 10.75
C TYR A 66 8.83 -12.96 9.56
N GLY A 67 10.06 -13.45 9.72
CA GLY A 67 10.67 -14.36 8.76
C GLY A 67 9.87 -15.66 8.65
N ALA A 68 9.78 -16.21 7.45
CA ALA A 68 9.19 -17.54 7.28
C ALA A 68 10.03 -18.60 8.01
N GLU A 69 9.43 -19.73 8.38
CA GLU A 69 10.15 -20.83 9.06
C GLU A 69 11.27 -21.40 8.16
N THR A 70 11.05 -21.40 6.85
CA THR A 70 12.05 -21.83 5.87
C THR A 70 12.53 -20.63 5.09
N ASN A 71 13.83 -20.38 5.09
CA ASN A 71 14.48 -19.24 4.44
C ASN A 71 13.86 -17.89 4.85
N GLY A 72 13.60 -17.71 6.13
CA GLY A 72 13.06 -16.46 6.63
C GLY A 72 14.13 -15.38 6.80
N ALA A 73 13.79 -14.14 6.46
CA ALA A 73 14.64 -12.99 6.75
C ALA A 73 14.83 -12.79 8.25
N ASP A 74 16.03 -12.41 8.67
CA ASP A 74 16.42 -12.27 10.07
C ASP A 74 15.89 -10.96 10.69
N ALA A 75 15.16 -11.07 11.80
CA ALA A 75 14.75 -9.91 12.56
C ALA A 75 15.93 -9.34 13.38
N LYS A 76 16.30 -8.10 13.11
CA LYS A 76 17.43 -7.42 13.78
C LYS A 76 17.04 -6.04 14.30
N GLN A 77 17.77 -5.60 15.33
CA GLN A 77 17.82 -4.20 15.73
C GLN A 77 19.24 -3.68 15.42
N VAL A 78 19.30 -2.60 14.66
CA VAL A 78 20.55 -1.97 14.24
C VAL A 78 20.64 -0.59 14.89
N GLU A 79 21.64 -0.38 15.74
CA GLU A 79 21.99 0.93 16.28
C GLU A 79 22.83 1.69 15.23
N THR A 80 22.41 2.90 14.87
CA THR A 80 23.19 3.77 13.96
C THR A 80 24.30 4.51 14.73
N THR A 81 23.91 5.40 15.61
CA THR A 81 24.77 6.11 16.55
C THR A 81 24.02 6.28 17.85
N ALA A 82 24.68 6.13 18.99
CA ALA A 82 24.06 6.32 20.31
C ALA A 82 23.24 7.61 20.38
N THR A 83 22.05 7.53 20.96
CA THR A 83 21.05 8.61 21.07
C THR A 83 20.36 9.05 19.77
N ARG A 84 20.56 8.33 18.67
CA ARG A 84 19.84 8.48 17.38
C ARG A 84 18.84 7.33 17.17
N PRO A 85 18.00 7.37 16.12
CA PRO A 85 17.06 6.29 15.87
C PRO A 85 17.74 4.94 15.64
N ASP A 86 17.34 3.94 16.39
CA ASP A 86 17.61 2.54 16.08
C ASP A 86 16.64 2.03 15.04
N MET A 87 17.11 1.17 14.16
CA MET A 87 16.29 0.52 13.14
C MET A 87 15.89 -0.88 13.58
N LYS A 88 14.59 -1.18 13.59
CA LYS A 88 14.10 -2.56 13.61
C LYS A 88 13.88 -2.99 12.17
N VAL A 89 14.66 -3.97 11.72
CA VAL A 89 14.70 -4.41 10.34
C VAL A 89 14.42 -5.90 10.21
N LEU A 90 13.97 -6.31 9.03
CA LEU A 90 14.16 -7.66 8.53
C LEU A 90 15.33 -7.61 7.55
N ASP A 91 16.38 -8.35 7.85
CA ASP A 91 17.62 -8.39 7.08
C ASP A 91 17.52 -9.55 6.09
N PHE A 92 17.46 -9.24 4.80
CA PHE A 92 17.34 -10.20 3.72
C PHE A 92 18.72 -10.45 3.12
N ASP A 93 19.17 -11.70 3.14
CA ASP A 93 20.48 -12.15 2.66
C ASP A 93 20.71 -11.82 1.17
N ALA A 94 21.95 -11.55 0.82
CA ALA A 94 22.41 -11.27 -0.55
C ALA A 94 22.52 -12.49 -1.46
N GLY A 95 22.54 -13.70 -0.93
CA GLY A 95 22.85 -14.92 -1.68
C GLY A 95 21.70 -15.93 -1.80
N THR A 96 20.66 -15.76 -1.03
CA THR A 96 19.55 -16.71 -0.93
C THR A 96 18.23 -15.97 -1.01
N ASN A 97 17.25 -16.56 -1.70
CA ASN A 97 15.89 -16.03 -1.65
C ASN A 97 15.34 -16.18 -0.23
N GLU A 98 14.93 -15.07 0.37
CA GLU A 98 14.38 -15.03 1.71
C GLU A 98 12.99 -14.44 1.73
N PHE A 99 12.24 -14.80 2.79
CA PHE A 99 10.80 -14.57 2.90
C PHE A 99 10.47 -13.93 4.24
N ALA A 100 9.59 -12.94 4.20
CA ALA A 100 8.95 -12.37 5.38
C ALA A 100 7.43 -12.36 5.19
N GLN A 101 6.70 -12.60 6.28
CA GLN A 101 5.25 -12.69 6.24
C GLN A 101 4.63 -11.68 7.20
N PHE A 102 3.43 -11.24 6.87
CA PHE A 102 2.57 -10.43 7.71
C PHE A 102 1.12 -10.60 7.28
N SER A 103 0.19 -10.13 8.09
CA SER A 103 -1.22 -10.13 7.72
C SER A 103 -1.87 -8.80 8.05
N VAL A 104 -2.89 -8.46 7.29
CA VAL A 104 -3.71 -7.26 7.48
C VAL A 104 -5.19 -7.60 7.37
N ALA A 105 -6.02 -6.80 8.03
CA ALA A 105 -7.44 -6.70 7.75
C ALA A 105 -7.66 -5.35 7.07
N PHE A 106 -8.16 -5.35 5.85
CA PHE A 106 -8.45 -4.11 5.14
C PHE A 106 -9.64 -3.38 5.74
N PRO A 107 -9.66 -2.04 5.70
CA PRO A 107 -10.83 -1.27 6.11
C PRO A 107 -11.99 -1.53 5.17
N LYS A 108 -13.23 -1.42 5.67
CA LYS A 108 -14.44 -1.65 4.88
C LYS A 108 -14.62 -0.72 3.68
N SER A 109 -13.88 0.39 3.64
CA SER A 109 -13.82 1.29 2.48
C SER A 109 -13.02 0.74 1.30
N TRP A 110 -12.23 -0.32 1.49
CA TRP A 110 -11.47 -0.96 0.41
C TRP A 110 -12.42 -1.57 -0.63
N ASN A 111 -12.07 -1.43 -1.91
CA ASN A 111 -12.87 -1.92 -3.03
C ASN A 111 -12.66 -3.41 -3.36
N GLU A 112 -11.94 -4.16 -2.48
CA GLU A 112 -11.62 -5.59 -2.66
C GLU A 112 -10.80 -5.88 -3.94
N GLY A 113 -10.20 -4.84 -4.52
CA GLY A 113 -9.39 -4.92 -5.72
C GLY A 113 -7.91 -5.18 -5.45
N THR A 114 -7.10 -4.97 -6.49
CA THR A 114 -5.65 -5.09 -6.43
C THR A 114 -5.03 -4.02 -5.54
N VAL A 115 -3.83 -4.32 -5.02
CA VAL A 115 -3.01 -3.37 -4.28
C VAL A 115 -1.69 -3.10 -5.00
N THR A 116 -1.01 -2.02 -4.68
CA THR A 116 0.37 -1.77 -5.08
C THR A 116 1.21 -1.53 -3.83
N TYR A 117 2.54 -1.63 -3.94
CA TYR A 117 3.40 -1.48 -2.78
C TYR A 117 4.70 -0.75 -3.08
N GLN A 118 5.36 -0.28 -2.02
CA GLN A 118 6.75 0.20 -2.00
C GLN A 118 7.48 -0.42 -0.83
N VAL A 119 8.74 -0.78 -1.04
CA VAL A 119 9.62 -1.28 0.03
C VAL A 119 10.47 -0.12 0.55
N TYR A 120 10.51 0.03 1.86
CA TYR A 120 11.41 0.94 2.56
C TYR A 120 12.54 0.11 3.14
N TRP A 121 13.76 0.39 2.71
CA TRP A 121 14.92 -0.41 3.08
C TRP A 121 16.19 0.45 3.20
N THR A 122 17.25 -0.14 3.69
CA THR A 122 18.57 0.47 3.73
C THR A 122 19.63 -0.58 3.39
N PRO A 123 20.67 -0.22 2.64
CA PRO A 123 21.75 -1.15 2.30
C PRO A 123 22.63 -1.45 3.51
N SER A 124 23.11 -2.70 3.62
CA SER A 124 24.10 -3.09 4.62
C SER A 124 25.55 -2.79 4.21
N ASN A 125 25.78 -2.45 2.93
CA ASN A 125 27.09 -2.08 2.38
C ASN A 125 26.96 -0.98 1.32
N THR A 126 28.08 -0.58 0.70
CA THR A 126 28.14 0.51 -0.29
C THR A 126 27.95 0.06 -1.75
N ASN A 127 27.48 -1.17 -1.98
CA ASN A 127 27.19 -1.66 -3.33
C ASN A 127 25.99 -0.90 -3.92
N THR A 128 26.02 -0.66 -5.23
CA THR A 128 24.98 0.07 -5.98
C THR A 128 24.20 -0.84 -6.95
N GLY A 129 24.32 -2.16 -6.77
CA GLY A 129 23.56 -3.12 -7.52
C GLY A 129 22.05 -3.05 -7.22
N ASN A 130 21.28 -3.70 -8.05
CA ASN A 130 19.83 -3.79 -7.90
C ASN A 130 19.45 -4.81 -6.82
N CYS A 131 18.50 -4.46 -5.97
CA CYS A 131 17.78 -5.38 -5.09
C CYS A 131 16.42 -5.68 -5.70
N LEU A 132 16.05 -6.95 -5.81
CA LEU A 132 14.79 -7.40 -6.40
C LEU A 132 13.85 -7.89 -5.31
N PHE A 133 12.80 -7.11 -5.05
CA PHE A 133 11.75 -7.48 -4.10
C PHE A 133 10.51 -7.99 -4.83
N GLN A 134 9.75 -8.88 -4.20
CA GLN A 134 8.47 -9.38 -4.71
C GLN A 134 7.43 -9.42 -3.57
N LEU A 135 6.18 -9.07 -3.86
CA LEU A 135 5.06 -9.21 -2.93
C LEU A 135 3.97 -10.09 -3.54
N GLN A 136 3.45 -10.99 -2.73
CA GLN A 136 2.30 -11.85 -3.04
C GLN A 136 1.32 -11.88 -1.87
N GLY A 137 0.03 -12.11 -2.14
CA GLY A 137 -1.01 -12.10 -1.11
C GLY A 137 -2.09 -13.14 -1.35
N VAL A 138 -2.75 -13.56 -0.26
CA VAL A 138 -3.92 -14.44 -0.25
C VAL A 138 -4.86 -14.05 0.87
N ALA A 139 -6.16 -13.98 0.59
CA ALA A 139 -7.20 -13.77 1.58
C ALA A 139 -7.73 -15.11 2.09
N VAL A 140 -8.08 -15.14 3.38
CA VAL A 140 -8.63 -16.31 4.08
C VAL A 140 -9.82 -15.86 4.92
N GLY A 141 -10.99 -16.40 4.61
CA GLY A 141 -12.25 -16.12 5.28
C GLY A 141 -12.54 -17.06 6.46
N ASP A 142 -13.68 -16.82 7.10
CA ASP A 142 -14.15 -17.67 8.20
C ASP A 142 -14.48 -19.09 7.70
N GLY A 143 -13.82 -20.09 8.30
CA GLY A 143 -13.96 -21.48 7.92
C GLY A 143 -13.06 -21.97 6.80
N ASP A 144 -12.29 -21.08 6.16
CA ASP A 144 -11.31 -21.45 5.13
C ASP A 144 -10.03 -22.03 5.73
N THR A 145 -9.34 -22.85 4.95
CA THR A 145 -8.01 -23.34 5.35
C THR A 145 -6.96 -22.25 5.19
N ILE A 146 -6.07 -22.09 6.18
CA ILE A 146 -4.90 -21.23 6.08
C ILE A 146 -3.80 -21.84 5.20
N ASP A 147 -3.80 -23.17 5.04
CA ASP A 147 -2.89 -23.89 4.14
C ASP A 147 -3.33 -23.74 2.68
N VAL A 148 -3.07 -22.57 2.13
CA VAL A 148 -3.43 -22.15 0.78
C VAL A 148 -2.28 -21.41 0.10
N ALA A 149 -2.15 -21.56 -1.22
CA ALA A 149 -1.11 -20.90 -1.99
C ALA A 149 -1.36 -19.38 -2.11
N TYR A 150 -0.29 -18.59 -2.01
CA TYR A 150 -0.32 -17.19 -2.38
C TYR A 150 -0.67 -16.98 -3.86
N GLY A 151 -1.15 -15.79 -4.19
CA GLY A 151 -1.32 -15.34 -5.57
C GLY A 151 0.01 -15.14 -6.30
N THR A 152 -0.06 -14.74 -7.55
CA THR A 152 1.13 -14.42 -8.36
C THR A 152 1.90 -13.26 -7.74
N GLY A 153 3.19 -13.46 -7.48
CA GLY A 153 4.08 -12.42 -6.97
C GLY A 153 4.33 -11.32 -8.01
N ILE A 154 4.38 -10.08 -7.55
CA ILE A 154 4.70 -8.90 -8.37
C ILE A 154 6.02 -8.32 -7.87
N GLU A 155 6.91 -8.09 -8.81
CA GLU A 155 8.28 -7.65 -8.54
C GLU A 155 8.44 -6.13 -8.60
N VAL A 156 9.39 -5.63 -7.83
CA VAL A 156 9.91 -4.27 -7.92
C VAL A 156 11.42 -4.29 -7.69
N THR A 157 12.13 -3.58 -8.55
CA THR A 157 13.59 -3.45 -8.47
C THR A 157 13.95 -2.08 -7.94
N ASP A 158 14.94 -2.02 -7.05
CA ASP A 158 15.51 -0.77 -6.54
C ASP A 158 17.03 -0.87 -6.41
N ALA A 159 17.76 0.14 -6.87
CA ALA A 159 19.22 0.13 -6.86
C ALA A 159 19.78 0.68 -5.55
N GLY A 160 20.80 0.05 -5.01
CA GLY A 160 21.55 0.56 -3.86
C GLY A 160 22.15 1.94 -4.12
N ILE A 161 22.04 2.87 -3.17
CA ILE A 161 22.55 4.25 -3.32
C ILE A 161 24.01 4.42 -2.91
N GLY A 162 24.68 3.35 -2.51
CA GLY A 162 26.11 3.38 -2.17
C GLY A 162 26.43 3.94 -0.78
N THR A 163 25.43 4.18 0.06
CA THR A 163 25.59 4.68 1.43
C THR A 163 24.86 3.77 2.40
N VAL A 164 25.57 3.26 3.40
CA VAL A 164 25.00 2.42 4.47
C VAL A 164 24.12 3.28 5.37
N GLU A 165 23.00 2.71 5.84
CA GLU A 165 22.06 3.34 6.76
C GLU A 165 21.24 4.51 6.17
N ASP A 166 21.45 4.87 4.91
CA ASP A 166 20.55 5.80 4.22
C ASP A 166 19.29 5.07 3.77
N GLN A 167 18.13 5.68 4.07
CA GLN A 167 16.84 5.11 3.71
C GLN A 167 16.57 5.22 2.22
N GLN A 168 16.18 4.11 1.62
CA GLN A 168 15.68 4.03 0.25
C GLN A 168 14.19 3.67 0.22
N ILE A 169 13.53 4.07 -0.84
CA ILE A 169 12.12 3.76 -1.10
C ILE A 169 12.03 3.29 -2.55
N SER A 170 11.63 2.04 -2.74
CA SER A 170 11.50 1.49 -4.08
C SER A 170 10.47 2.27 -4.94
N PRO A 171 10.53 2.16 -6.26
CA PRO A 171 9.39 2.54 -7.10
C PRO A 171 8.10 1.88 -6.62
N VAL A 172 6.94 2.46 -6.97
CA VAL A 172 5.66 1.79 -6.76
C VAL A 172 5.57 0.59 -7.69
N SER A 173 5.19 -0.57 -7.15
CA SER A 173 5.02 -1.80 -7.92
C SER A 173 3.89 -1.72 -8.95
N SER A 174 3.85 -2.65 -9.89
CA SER A 174 2.63 -3.00 -10.60
C SER A 174 1.58 -3.59 -9.65
N ALA A 175 0.34 -3.75 -10.12
CA ALA A 175 -0.78 -4.23 -9.33
C ALA A 175 -0.58 -5.69 -8.88
N VAL A 176 -0.69 -5.93 -7.57
CA VAL A 176 -0.69 -7.25 -6.93
C VAL A 176 -2.12 -7.73 -6.81
N THR A 177 -2.44 -8.86 -7.43
CA THR A 177 -3.73 -9.54 -7.26
C THR A 177 -3.67 -10.44 -6.03
N ILE A 178 -4.55 -10.20 -5.07
CA ILE A 178 -4.69 -11.04 -3.87
C ILE A 178 -5.50 -12.27 -4.27
N ALA A 179 -4.98 -13.48 -4.03
CA ALA A 179 -5.70 -14.73 -4.26
C ALA A 179 -6.79 -14.93 -3.18
N GLY A 180 -7.67 -15.94 -3.36
CA GLY A 180 -8.67 -16.32 -2.36
C GLY A 180 -9.97 -15.52 -2.45
N SER A 181 -10.19 -14.71 -3.52
CA SER A 181 -11.41 -13.88 -3.68
C SER A 181 -11.63 -12.93 -2.51
N PRO A 182 -10.68 -12.01 -2.26
CA PRO A 182 -10.63 -11.23 -1.03
C PRO A 182 -11.90 -10.42 -0.76
N ALA A 183 -12.29 -10.35 0.51
CA ALA A 183 -13.37 -9.52 1.02
C ALA A 183 -12.92 -8.72 2.26
N VAL A 184 -13.60 -7.60 2.55
CA VAL A 184 -13.24 -6.70 3.66
C VAL A 184 -13.38 -7.34 5.05
N SER A 185 -14.12 -8.45 5.16
CA SER A 185 -14.27 -9.21 6.42
C SER A 185 -13.18 -10.26 6.64
N GLU A 186 -12.27 -10.42 5.69
CA GLU A 186 -11.28 -11.48 5.69
C GLU A 186 -9.90 -10.97 6.12
N GLN A 187 -9.07 -11.91 6.58
CA GLN A 187 -7.68 -11.65 6.83
C GLN A 187 -6.87 -11.91 5.56
N THR A 188 -6.09 -10.93 5.15
CA THR A 188 -5.17 -11.10 4.02
C THR A 188 -3.77 -11.36 4.53
N TYR A 189 -3.20 -12.50 4.16
CA TYR A 189 -1.79 -12.83 4.38
C TYR A 189 -0.96 -12.35 3.20
N PHE A 190 0.17 -11.75 3.50
CA PHE A 190 1.17 -11.32 2.52
C PHE A 190 2.51 -11.97 2.81
N GLN A 191 3.25 -12.20 1.73
CA GLN A 191 4.65 -12.60 1.79
C GLN A 191 5.48 -11.63 0.95
N LEU A 192 6.44 -10.97 1.60
CA LEU A 192 7.48 -10.17 0.97
C LEU A 192 8.72 -11.05 0.77
N LEU A 193 9.32 -10.99 -0.40
CA LEU A 193 10.50 -11.74 -0.77
C LEU A 193 11.61 -10.79 -1.21
N ARG A 194 12.88 -11.17 -0.97
CA ARG A 194 13.99 -10.77 -1.81
C ARG A 194 14.38 -11.95 -2.68
N LEU A 195 14.46 -11.74 -3.99
CA LEU A 195 14.84 -12.76 -4.97
C LEU A 195 16.34 -12.69 -5.25
N ALA A 196 17.16 -12.81 -4.21
CA ALA A 196 18.63 -12.64 -4.27
C ALA A 196 19.33 -13.67 -5.21
N ALA A 197 18.69 -14.81 -5.50
CA ALA A 197 19.18 -15.80 -6.44
C ALA A 197 18.81 -15.50 -7.91
N ASP A 198 17.98 -14.48 -8.17
CA ASP A 198 17.64 -14.04 -9.52
C ASP A 198 18.77 -13.19 -10.13
N GLY A 199 19.04 -13.39 -11.42
CA GLY A 199 20.10 -12.64 -12.12
C GLY A 199 19.86 -11.11 -12.21
N SER A 200 18.65 -10.66 -11.91
CA SER A 200 18.28 -9.24 -11.84
C SER A 200 18.58 -8.62 -10.48
N ASP A 201 18.73 -9.44 -9.41
CA ASP A 201 19.26 -8.98 -8.12
C ASP A 201 20.80 -8.99 -8.18
N THR A 202 21.40 -7.83 -8.15
CA THR A 202 22.86 -7.65 -8.24
C THR A 202 23.42 -6.92 -7.02
N PHE A 203 22.57 -6.64 -6.02
CA PHE A 203 23.01 -6.03 -4.77
C PHE A 203 23.67 -7.08 -3.87
N THR A 204 24.96 -6.90 -3.61
CA THR A 204 25.83 -7.87 -2.91
C THR A 204 25.82 -7.75 -1.39
N GLY A 205 25.03 -6.85 -0.83
CA GLY A 205 24.80 -6.71 0.60
C GLY A 205 23.45 -7.24 1.03
N ASP A 206 23.25 -7.38 2.34
CA ASP A 206 21.92 -7.65 2.88
C ASP A 206 21.04 -6.42 2.71
N ALA A 207 19.81 -6.64 2.33
CA ALA A 207 18.78 -5.61 2.25
C ALA A 207 18.02 -5.53 3.58
N ARG A 208 18.28 -4.47 4.34
CA ARG A 208 17.63 -4.22 5.63
C ARG A 208 16.29 -3.55 5.42
N VAL A 209 15.23 -4.34 5.37
CA VAL A 209 13.87 -3.82 5.18
C VAL A 209 13.37 -3.19 6.47
N LEU A 210 12.96 -1.91 6.38
CA LEU A 210 12.36 -1.11 7.46
C LEU A 210 10.85 -1.31 7.53
N GLY A 211 10.23 -1.64 6.42
CA GLY A 211 8.80 -1.88 6.26
C GLY A 211 8.34 -1.72 4.82
N ILE A 212 7.05 -1.89 4.62
CA ILE A 212 6.41 -1.65 3.33
C ILE A 212 5.22 -0.71 3.47
N ARG A 213 4.94 -0.02 2.39
CA ARG A 213 3.72 0.76 2.21
C ARG A 213 2.85 0.03 1.19
N ILE A 214 1.62 -0.27 1.56
CA ILE A 214 0.60 -0.81 0.66
C ILE A 214 -0.36 0.31 0.29
N PHE A 215 -0.68 0.44 -0.98
CA PHE A 215 -1.69 1.35 -1.51
C PHE A 215 -2.88 0.53 -1.97
N PHE A 216 -4.06 0.97 -1.61
CA PHE A 216 -5.32 0.33 -1.98
C PHE A 216 -6.38 1.36 -2.34
N THR A 217 -7.32 0.98 -3.20
CA THR A 217 -8.39 1.88 -3.64
C THR A 217 -9.55 1.82 -2.66
N THR A 218 -10.07 3.00 -2.30
CA THR A 218 -11.27 3.15 -1.49
C THR A 218 -12.39 3.70 -2.37
N ASP A 219 -13.42 2.93 -2.60
CA ASP A 219 -14.67 3.35 -3.25
C ASP A 219 -15.88 2.55 -2.74
N ALA A 220 -15.65 1.68 -1.75
CA ALA A 220 -16.69 0.97 -1.05
C ALA A 220 -17.36 1.85 0.01
N ALA A 221 -18.53 1.41 0.47
CA ALA A 221 -19.24 2.07 1.56
C ALA A 221 -18.50 1.85 2.89
N ASN A 222 -18.38 2.90 3.70
CA ASN A 222 -17.96 2.74 5.09
C ASN A 222 -19.02 1.97 5.89
N ASP A 223 -18.64 1.49 7.07
CA ASP A 223 -19.57 0.98 8.05
C ASP A 223 -20.69 2.00 8.35
N ALA A 224 -21.92 1.53 8.32
CA ALA A 224 -23.09 2.29 8.72
C ALA A 224 -23.38 2.08 10.21
#